data_77cd3f9cc49ce78e8b49fc7ebeaabf43
#
_entry.id   77cd3f9cc49ce78e8b49fc7ebeaabf43
#
_cell.length_a   1.000
_cell.length_b   1.000
_cell.length_c   1.000
_cell.angle_alpha   90.00
_cell.angle_beta   90.00
_cell.angle_gamma   90.00
#
_symmetry.space_group_name_H-M   'P 1'
#
loop_
_entity.id
_entity.type
_entity.pdbx_description
1 polymer ?
#
loop_
_entity_poly.entity_id
_entity_poly.type
_entity_poly.pdbx_seq_one_letter_code
_entity_poly.pdbx_strand_id
1 'polypeptide(L)'
;MASPPADLAAAYQGWLDWLASERHYAEHTLDAYQRDLDHFFASQAEQGQPLLPPARDGFRGWLAGMQAAGLAKSTAARRVSSVRSFYRWMARQQQADLPDLSWMKAPRRGQPLPRAISHDQAAALLRAVRDRPLPDWQIARDHALVMLMYGAGLRLSEVLALTAQDLPLTDWLRLTGKGNKMREVPVLPAVAEAVARARALCPFQPQGKQGLFCSSRGRPLGPRAVQRLLEALRLEAGLPSDTTPHSLRHAFATQLLAGGGDLRAIQQLLGHASLSTTQRYTKVDRDQLRSTHQQTHPRR
;
A
#
# COMPACT_ATOMS: atom_id res chain seq x y z
N MET A 1 -27.67 -4.11 15.95
CA MET A 1 -26.83 -5.15 15.33
C MET A 1 -27.01 -6.44 16.10
N ALA A 2 -27.53 -7.49 15.47
CA ALA A 2 -27.68 -8.80 16.15
C ALA A 2 -26.25 -9.40 16.31
N SER A 3 -25.89 -9.75 17.55
CA SER A 3 -24.64 -10.46 17.83
C SER A 3 -24.69 -11.87 17.21
N PRO A 4 -23.60 -12.36 16.63
CA PRO A 4 -23.55 -13.73 16.10
C PRO A 4 -23.76 -14.75 17.23
N PRO A 5 -24.24 -15.98 16.92
CA PRO A 5 -24.34 -17.06 17.91
C PRO A 5 -23.01 -17.27 18.64
N ALA A 6 -23.06 -17.72 19.90
CA ALA A 6 -21.85 -17.83 20.74
C ALA A 6 -20.69 -18.61 20.08
N ASP A 7 -21.00 -19.73 19.40
CA ASP A 7 -20.01 -20.53 18.67
C ASP A 7 -19.38 -19.76 17.48
N LEU A 8 -20.19 -18.94 16.80
CA LEU A 8 -19.71 -18.15 15.68
C LEU A 8 -18.86 -16.96 16.17
N ALA A 9 -19.16 -16.40 17.33
CA ALA A 9 -18.35 -15.33 17.93
C ALA A 9 -16.98 -15.86 18.36
N ALA A 10 -16.92 -17.05 18.96
CA ALA A 10 -15.67 -17.71 19.31
C ALA A 10 -14.83 -18.04 18.07
N ALA A 11 -15.46 -18.56 17.01
CA ALA A 11 -14.81 -18.84 15.74
C ALA A 11 -14.28 -17.56 15.06
N TYR A 12 -15.03 -16.48 15.15
CA TYR A 12 -14.65 -15.18 14.63
C TYR A 12 -13.38 -14.66 15.32
N GLN A 13 -13.35 -14.68 16.64
CA GLN A 13 -12.18 -14.25 17.40
C GLN A 13 -10.97 -15.14 17.10
N GLY A 14 -11.15 -16.46 17.12
CA GLY A 14 -10.07 -17.41 16.77
C GLY A 14 -9.49 -17.21 15.38
N TRP A 15 -10.31 -16.81 14.39
CA TRP A 15 -9.84 -16.47 13.07
C TRP A 15 -9.01 -15.18 13.05
N LEU A 16 -9.40 -14.14 13.78
CA LEU A 16 -8.62 -12.92 13.92
C LEU A 16 -7.26 -13.19 14.59
N ASP A 17 -7.27 -13.99 15.65
CA ASP A 17 -6.05 -14.38 16.36
C ASP A 17 -5.12 -15.19 15.47
N TRP A 18 -5.67 -16.12 14.67
CA TRP A 18 -4.90 -16.86 13.66
C TRP A 18 -4.31 -15.95 12.59
N LEU A 19 -5.06 -14.98 12.10
CA LEU A 19 -4.55 -13.99 11.14
C LEU A 19 -3.42 -13.13 11.73
N ALA A 20 -3.52 -12.78 13.01
CA ALA A 20 -2.51 -12.01 13.72
C ALA A 20 -1.25 -12.84 14.00
N SER A 21 -1.41 -14.01 14.63
CA SER A 21 -0.29 -14.82 15.15
C SER A 21 0.41 -15.64 14.07
N GLU A 22 -0.34 -16.39 13.24
CA GLU A 22 0.24 -17.30 12.27
C GLU A 22 0.43 -16.68 10.88
N ARG A 23 -0.47 -15.80 10.47
CA ARG A 23 -0.39 -15.12 9.17
C ARG A 23 0.32 -13.78 9.25
N HIS A 24 0.62 -13.30 10.45
CA HIS A 24 1.31 -12.04 10.73
C HIS A 24 0.71 -10.85 9.95
N TYR A 25 -0.62 -10.75 9.94
CA TYR A 25 -1.30 -9.63 9.31
C TYR A 25 -1.12 -8.36 10.15
N ALA A 26 -0.90 -7.24 9.48
CA ALA A 26 -0.79 -5.96 10.14
C ALA A 26 -2.16 -5.52 10.72
N GLU A 27 -2.15 -4.81 11.83
CA GLU A 27 -3.33 -4.36 12.56
C GLU A 27 -4.40 -3.73 11.65
N HIS A 28 -4.01 -2.80 10.79
CA HIS A 28 -4.94 -2.18 9.84
C HIS A 28 -5.56 -3.17 8.82
N THR A 29 -4.91 -4.33 8.56
CA THR A 29 -5.47 -5.39 7.71
C THR A 29 -6.48 -6.20 8.50
N LEU A 30 -6.20 -6.47 9.78
CA LEU A 30 -7.13 -7.13 10.71
C LEU A 30 -8.39 -6.30 10.86
N ASP A 31 -8.26 -4.99 11.12
CA ASP A 31 -9.40 -4.05 11.20
C ASP A 31 -10.23 -4.01 9.91
N ALA A 32 -9.57 -4.09 8.76
CA ALA A 32 -10.28 -4.11 7.49
C ALA A 32 -11.05 -5.42 7.29
N TYR A 33 -10.44 -6.55 7.66
CA TYR A 33 -11.05 -7.87 7.55
C TYR A 33 -12.21 -8.05 8.55
N GLN A 34 -12.03 -7.52 9.76
CA GLN A 34 -13.08 -7.48 10.78
C GLN A 34 -14.30 -6.72 10.24
N ARG A 35 -14.13 -5.47 9.81
CA ARG A 35 -15.23 -4.67 9.24
C ARG A 35 -15.89 -5.31 8.03
N ASP A 36 -15.12 -6.05 7.22
CA ASP A 36 -15.67 -6.76 6.05
C ASP A 36 -16.58 -7.91 6.46
N LEU A 37 -16.17 -8.67 7.49
CA LEU A 37 -16.94 -9.79 8.00
C LEU A 37 -18.19 -9.30 8.76
N ASP A 38 -18.06 -8.25 9.59
CA ASP A 38 -19.17 -7.60 10.28
C ASP A 38 -20.23 -7.12 9.29
N HIS A 39 -19.80 -6.49 8.20
CA HIS A 39 -20.72 -6.04 7.14
C HIS A 39 -21.43 -7.21 6.44
N PHE A 40 -20.75 -8.34 6.27
CA PHE A 40 -21.37 -9.53 5.70
C PHE A 40 -22.41 -10.10 6.68
N PHE A 41 -22.06 -10.28 7.95
CA PHE A 41 -22.97 -10.81 8.96
C PHE A 41 -24.20 -9.93 9.16
N ALA A 42 -24.02 -8.62 9.21
CA ALA A 42 -25.13 -7.68 9.28
C ALA A 42 -26.09 -7.83 8.09
N SER A 43 -25.53 -7.92 6.87
CA SER A 43 -26.33 -8.11 5.67
C SER A 43 -27.07 -9.45 5.65
N GLN A 44 -26.48 -10.55 6.16
CA GLN A 44 -27.16 -11.83 6.27
C GLN A 44 -28.31 -11.75 7.28
N ALA A 45 -28.10 -11.11 8.43
CA ALA A 45 -29.13 -10.91 9.44
C ALA A 45 -30.31 -10.08 8.91
N GLU A 46 -30.04 -8.99 8.19
CA GLU A 46 -31.08 -8.17 7.53
C GLU A 46 -31.90 -8.95 6.50
N GLN A 47 -31.28 -9.91 5.80
CA GLN A 47 -31.93 -10.75 4.80
C GLN A 47 -32.56 -12.03 5.40
N GLY A 48 -32.47 -12.26 6.70
CA GLY A 48 -32.92 -13.48 7.36
C GLY A 48 -32.20 -14.75 6.90
N GLN A 49 -30.96 -14.63 6.43
CA GLN A 49 -30.18 -15.72 5.87
C GLN A 49 -29.28 -16.38 6.91
N PRO A 50 -29.07 -17.71 6.84
CA PRO A 50 -28.18 -18.40 7.77
C PRO A 50 -26.73 -18.00 7.56
N LEU A 51 -25.99 -17.91 8.67
CA LEU A 51 -24.55 -17.69 8.66
C LEU A 51 -23.75 -19.00 8.52
N LEU A 52 -24.32 -20.13 8.95
CA LEU A 52 -23.72 -21.46 8.91
C LEU A 52 -24.76 -22.53 8.50
N PRO A 53 -24.53 -23.19 7.35
CA PRO A 53 -23.64 -22.81 6.28
C PRO A 53 -24.11 -21.53 5.59
N PRO A 54 -23.18 -20.74 4.99
CA PRO A 54 -23.58 -19.52 4.29
C PRO A 54 -24.43 -19.84 3.07
N ALA A 55 -25.57 -19.15 2.92
CA ALA A 55 -26.49 -19.35 1.82
C ALA A 55 -26.03 -18.62 0.55
N ARG A 56 -26.22 -19.24 -0.62
CA ARG A 56 -25.89 -18.63 -1.93
C ARG A 56 -26.70 -17.37 -2.20
N ASP A 57 -27.97 -17.37 -1.83
CA ASP A 57 -28.87 -16.24 -2.10
C ASP A 57 -28.53 -15.06 -1.20
N GLY A 58 -28.23 -15.29 0.10
CA GLY A 58 -27.75 -14.25 1.00
C GLY A 58 -26.43 -13.62 0.51
N PHE A 59 -25.49 -14.43 0.03
CA PHE A 59 -24.26 -13.92 -0.56
C PHE A 59 -24.50 -13.10 -1.83
N ARG A 60 -25.40 -13.54 -2.73
CA ARG A 60 -25.78 -12.79 -3.92
C ARG A 60 -26.46 -11.46 -3.56
N GLY A 61 -27.37 -11.46 -2.59
CA GLY A 61 -28.02 -10.26 -2.08
C GLY A 61 -26.98 -9.27 -1.51
N TRP A 62 -26.01 -9.76 -0.75
CA TRP A 62 -24.92 -8.95 -0.25
C TRP A 62 -24.06 -8.31 -1.36
N LEU A 63 -23.72 -9.07 -2.40
CA LEU A 63 -23.01 -8.53 -3.57
C LEU A 63 -23.85 -7.48 -4.30
N ALA A 64 -25.13 -7.71 -4.49
CA ALA A 64 -26.04 -6.77 -5.14
C ALA A 64 -26.17 -5.48 -4.32
N GLY A 65 -26.29 -5.58 -2.99
CA GLY A 65 -26.30 -4.43 -2.09
C GLY A 65 -25.03 -3.58 -2.18
N MET A 66 -23.85 -4.21 -2.25
CA MET A 66 -22.60 -3.48 -2.45
C MET A 66 -22.55 -2.77 -3.81
N GLN A 67 -23.07 -3.40 -4.86
CA GLN A 67 -23.14 -2.80 -6.19
C GLN A 67 -24.12 -1.63 -6.22
N ALA A 68 -25.30 -1.78 -5.63
CA ALA A 68 -26.31 -0.70 -5.52
C ALA A 68 -25.78 0.51 -4.74
N ALA A 69 -24.97 0.27 -3.69
CA ALA A 69 -24.28 1.29 -2.92
C ALA A 69 -23.07 1.93 -3.66
N GLY A 70 -22.84 1.57 -4.93
CA GLY A 70 -21.75 2.13 -5.73
C GLY A 70 -20.33 1.76 -5.26
N LEU A 71 -20.17 0.67 -4.48
CA LEU A 71 -18.85 0.28 -3.99
C LEU A 71 -17.91 -0.10 -5.14
N ALA A 72 -16.68 0.37 -5.03
CA ALA A 72 -15.63 -0.01 -5.98
C ALA A 72 -15.43 -1.53 -6.05
N LYS A 73 -15.29 -2.08 -7.26
CA LYS A 73 -15.08 -3.53 -7.49
C LYS A 73 -13.89 -4.09 -6.70
N SER A 74 -12.85 -3.28 -6.45
CA SER A 74 -11.71 -3.67 -5.62
C SER A 74 -12.09 -3.87 -4.15
N THR A 75 -12.94 -3.02 -3.61
CA THR A 75 -13.46 -3.12 -2.24
C THR A 75 -14.37 -4.35 -2.12
N ALA A 76 -15.29 -4.57 -3.05
CA ALA A 76 -16.13 -5.76 -3.08
C ALA A 76 -15.30 -7.05 -3.16
N ALA A 77 -14.26 -7.08 -4.00
CA ALA A 77 -13.36 -8.22 -4.12
C ALA A 77 -12.57 -8.49 -2.83
N ARG A 78 -12.11 -7.44 -2.12
CA ARG A 78 -11.45 -7.59 -0.82
C ARG A 78 -12.42 -8.17 0.20
N ARG A 79 -13.65 -7.63 0.31
CA ARG A 79 -14.69 -8.12 1.21
C ARG A 79 -15.02 -9.59 0.99
N VAL A 80 -15.18 -10.01 -0.27
CA VAL A 80 -15.38 -11.43 -0.61
C VAL A 80 -14.19 -12.28 -0.17
N SER A 81 -12.96 -11.78 -0.34
CA SER A 81 -11.75 -12.50 0.09
C SER A 81 -11.68 -12.68 1.61
N SER A 82 -12.07 -11.66 2.38
CA SER A 82 -12.13 -11.72 3.84
C SER A 82 -13.13 -12.78 4.30
N VAL A 83 -14.36 -12.74 3.78
CA VAL A 83 -15.44 -13.70 4.10
C VAL A 83 -15.02 -15.14 3.73
N ARG A 84 -14.48 -15.35 2.52
CA ARG A 84 -13.96 -16.68 2.13
C ARG A 84 -12.80 -17.16 3.00
N SER A 85 -11.94 -16.25 3.46
CA SER A 85 -10.83 -16.57 4.36
C SER A 85 -11.35 -17.11 5.69
N PHE A 86 -12.37 -16.46 6.25
CA PHE A 86 -13.02 -16.88 7.50
C PHE A 86 -13.62 -18.28 7.38
N TYR A 87 -14.50 -18.52 6.43
CA TYR A 87 -15.13 -19.83 6.26
C TYR A 87 -14.15 -20.95 5.92
N ARG A 88 -13.12 -20.67 5.12
CA ARG A 88 -12.04 -21.65 4.86
C ARG A 88 -11.23 -21.98 6.10
N TRP A 89 -11.03 -21.01 6.99
CA TRP A 89 -10.37 -21.24 8.27
C TRP A 89 -11.23 -22.11 9.16
N MET A 90 -12.52 -21.81 9.28
CA MET A 90 -13.49 -22.64 10.03
C MET A 90 -13.51 -24.09 9.55
N ALA A 91 -13.59 -24.30 8.25
CA ALA A 91 -13.57 -25.64 7.66
C ALA A 91 -12.29 -26.40 8.00
N ARG A 92 -11.14 -25.74 8.00
CA ARG A 92 -9.85 -26.34 8.37
C ARG A 92 -9.75 -26.71 9.85
N GLN A 93 -10.35 -25.91 10.71
CA GLN A 93 -10.39 -26.15 12.15
C GLN A 93 -11.46 -27.18 12.55
N GLN A 94 -12.15 -27.78 11.59
CA GLN A 94 -13.27 -28.71 11.81
C GLN A 94 -14.38 -28.13 12.70
N GLN A 95 -14.51 -26.80 12.73
CA GLN A 95 -15.52 -26.11 13.54
C GLN A 95 -16.89 -26.11 12.85
N ALA A 96 -16.94 -26.41 11.55
CA ALA A 96 -18.18 -26.56 10.80
C ALA A 96 -17.95 -27.46 9.58
N ASP A 97 -18.93 -28.34 9.28
CA ASP A 97 -19.01 -29.01 8.00
C ASP A 97 -19.56 -28.02 6.96
N LEU A 98 -18.65 -27.47 6.15
CA LEU A 98 -18.99 -26.46 5.18
C LEU A 98 -18.96 -27.00 3.76
N PRO A 99 -19.97 -26.72 2.95
CA PRO A 99 -19.97 -27.10 1.55
C PRO A 99 -18.86 -26.38 0.79
N ASP A 100 -18.58 -26.85 -0.44
CA ASP A 100 -17.65 -26.14 -1.33
C ASP A 100 -18.04 -24.68 -1.49
N LEU A 101 -17.09 -23.79 -1.17
CA LEU A 101 -17.25 -22.33 -1.23
C LEU A 101 -16.70 -21.73 -2.54
N SER A 102 -16.44 -22.56 -3.55
CA SER A 102 -15.91 -22.09 -4.85
C SER A 102 -16.88 -21.14 -5.58
N TRP A 103 -18.17 -21.20 -5.25
CA TRP A 103 -19.21 -20.33 -5.76
C TRP A 103 -19.15 -18.89 -5.21
N MET A 104 -18.51 -18.65 -4.07
CA MET A 104 -18.28 -17.30 -3.53
C MET A 104 -17.24 -16.57 -4.38
N LYS A 105 -17.62 -16.14 -5.56
CA LYS A 105 -16.72 -15.45 -6.50
C LYS A 105 -16.81 -13.94 -6.32
N ALA A 106 -15.67 -13.30 -6.25
CA ALA A 106 -15.59 -11.84 -6.30
C ALA A 106 -16.02 -11.34 -7.69
N PRO A 107 -16.59 -10.13 -7.77
CA PRO A 107 -16.82 -9.47 -9.04
C PRO A 107 -15.52 -9.42 -9.85
N ARG A 108 -15.59 -9.78 -11.12
CA ARG A 108 -14.41 -9.71 -12.01
C ARG A 108 -13.91 -8.26 -12.02
N ARG A 109 -12.72 -8.06 -11.56
CA ARG A 109 -12.04 -6.79 -11.78
C ARG A 109 -11.81 -6.67 -13.27
N GLY A 110 -12.44 -5.69 -13.92
CA GLY A 110 -11.85 -5.20 -15.15
C GLY A 110 -10.48 -4.68 -14.76
N GLN A 111 -9.43 -5.38 -15.09
CA GLN A 111 -8.08 -4.86 -14.92
C GLN A 111 -7.76 -4.00 -16.15
N PRO A 112 -7.85 -2.68 -16.07
CA PRO A 112 -6.86 -1.91 -16.78
C PRO A 112 -5.54 -2.28 -16.09
N LEU A 113 -4.59 -2.82 -16.84
CA LEU A 113 -3.21 -2.93 -16.36
C LEU A 113 -2.84 -1.54 -15.83
N PRO A 114 -2.38 -1.41 -14.56
CA PRO A 114 -1.94 -0.13 -14.05
C PRO A 114 -0.89 0.39 -15.02
N ARG A 115 -1.19 1.44 -15.74
CA ARG A 115 -0.20 2.08 -16.62
C ARG A 115 0.80 2.75 -15.69
N ALA A 116 2.05 2.31 -15.76
CA ALA A 116 3.11 3.06 -15.15
C ALA A 116 3.08 4.48 -15.72
N ILE A 117 3.15 5.48 -14.88
CA ILE A 117 3.23 6.86 -15.37
C ILE A 117 4.50 7.02 -16.19
N SER A 118 4.40 7.72 -17.31
CA SER A 118 5.56 8.01 -18.16
C SER A 118 6.51 9.00 -17.49
N HIS A 119 7.69 9.13 -18.04
CA HIS A 119 8.67 10.13 -17.62
C HIS A 119 8.10 11.55 -17.65
N ASP A 120 7.44 11.93 -18.74
CA ASP A 120 6.86 13.27 -18.92
C ASP A 120 5.74 13.52 -17.91
N GLN A 121 4.94 12.50 -17.61
CA GLN A 121 3.91 12.57 -16.58
C GLN A 121 4.51 12.74 -15.18
N ALA A 122 5.59 12.05 -14.87
CA ALA A 122 6.30 12.24 -13.60
C ALA A 122 6.92 13.65 -13.50
N ALA A 123 7.51 14.14 -14.59
CA ALA A 123 8.03 15.50 -14.65
C ALA A 123 6.91 16.55 -14.50
N ALA A 124 5.75 16.32 -15.11
CA ALA A 124 4.57 17.17 -14.93
C ALA A 124 4.10 17.20 -13.48
N LEU A 125 4.04 16.04 -12.81
CA LEU A 125 3.69 15.93 -11.40
C LEU A 125 4.66 16.72 -10.51
N LEU A 126 5.97 16.62 -10.77
CA LEU A 126 6.99 17.37 -10.01
C LEU A 126 6.94 18.87 -10.28
N ARG A 127 6.55 19.32 -11.49
CA ARG A 127 6.27 20.72 -11.77
C ARG A 127 5.07 21.21 -10.99
N ALA A 128 3.95 20.48 -11.06
CA ALA A 128 2.74 20.81 -10.30
C ALA A 128 3.02 20.99 -8.80
N VAL A 129 3.89 20.17 -8.19
CA VAL A 129 4.31 20.37 -6.78
C VAL A 129 4.93 21.74 -6.56
N ARG A 130 5.80 22.21 -7.47
CA ARG A 130 6.56 23.45 -7.31
C ARG A 130 5.70 24.70 -7.55
N ASP A 131 4.70 24.57 -8.40
CA ASP A 131 3.87 25.67 -8.84
C ASP A 131 2.69 25.96 -7.86
N ARG A 132 2.58 25.17 -6.77
CA ARG A 132 1.53 25.35 -5.78
C ARG A 132 1.72 26.62 -4.95
N PRO A 133 0.66 27.38 -4.68
CA PRO A 133 0.70 28.56 -3.82
C PRO A 133 0.74 28.16 -2.34
N LEU A 134 1.82 27.56 -1.91
CA LEU A 134 2.05 27.07 -0.55
C LEU A 134 3.38 27.59 0.00
N PRO A 135 3.56 27.64 1.33
CA PRO A 135 4.85 27.95 1.94
C PRO A 135 5.96 27.02 1.44
N ASP A 136 7.17 27.52 1.23
CA ASP A 136 8.32 26.81 0.68
C ASP A 136 8.59 25.47 1.36
N TRP A 137 8.43 25.41 2.68
CA TRP A 137 8.64 24.18 3.42
C TRP A 137 7.60 23.09 3.08
N GLN A 138 6.35 23.47 2.75
CA GLN A 138 5.33 22.52 2.33
C GLN A 138 5.60 22.02 0.90
N ILE A 139 6.02 22.92 0.02
CA ILE A 139 6.46 22.58 -1.34
C ILE A 139 7.63 21.61 -1.29
N ALA A 140 8.65 21.91 -0.48
CA ALA A 140 9.80 21.04 -0.31
C ALA A 140 9.43 19.67 0.28
N ARG A 141 8.53 19.63 1.27
CA ARG A 141 7.99 18.40 1.84
C ARG A 141 7.26 17.56 0.78
N ASP A 142 6.34 18.17 0.05
CA ASP A 142 5.52 17.50 -0.95
C ASP A 142 6.39 17.00 -2.12
N HIS A 143 7.40 17.77 -2.50
CA HIS A 143 8.42 17.35 -3.47
C HIS A 143 9.21 16.12 -2.99
N ALA A 144 9.69 16.12 -1.75
CA ALA A 144 10.41 14.99 -1.16
C ALA A 144 9.55 13.72 -1.09
N LEU A 145 8.25 13.85 -0.74
CA LEU A 145 7.30 12.73 -0.74
C LEU A 145 7.18 12.08 -2.12
N VAL A 146 7.01 12.90 -3.18
CA VAL A 146 6.91 12.39 -4.56
C VAL A 146 8.25 11.76 -4.98
N MET A 147 9.39 12.40 -4.68
CA MET A 147 10.72 11.88 -5.01
C MET A 147 11.02 10.54 -4.33
N LEU A 148 10.63 10.34 -3.08
CA LEU A 148 10.79 9.05 -2.39
C LEU A 148 9.94 7.93 -3.02
N MET A 149 8.71 8.22 -3.43
CA MET A 149 7.83 7.22 -4.03
C MET A 149 8.22 6.90 -5.49
N TYR A 150 8.59 7.91 -6.26
CA TYR A 150 8.93 7.77 -7.67
C TYR A 150 10.41 7.49 -7.89
N GLY A 151 11.31 8.22 -7.21
CA GLY A 151 12.75 8.15 -7.42
C GLY A 151 13.47 7.06 -6.60
N ALA A 152 12.86 6.56 -5.53
CA ALA A 152 13.39 5.45 -4.73
C ALA A 152 12.40 4.28 -4.59
N GLY A 153 11.22 4.39 -5.20
CA GLY A 153 10.23 3.32 -5.24
C GLY A 153 9.67 2.90 -3.87
N LEU A 154 9.64 3.79 -2.89
CA LEU A 154 9.13 3.50 -1.56
C LEU A 154 7.60 3.36 -1.55
N ARG A 155 7.09 2.45 -0.70
CA ARG A 155 5.66 2.42 -0.39
C ARG A 155 5.28 3.65 0.43
N LEU A 156 4.04 4.11 0.32
CA LEU A 156 3.56 5.25 1.13
C LEU A 156 3.79 5.04 2.63
N SER A 157 3.52 3.84 3.14
CA SER A 157 3.77 3.52 4.55
C SER A 157 5.25 3.60 4.95
N GLU A 158 6.15 3.23 4.05
CA GLU A 158 7.59 3.31 4.26
C GLU A 158 8.08 4.76 4.25
N VAL A 159 7.57 5.58 3.33
CA VAL A 159 7.84 7.02 3.31
C VAL A 159 7.40 7.69 4.61
N LEU A 160 6.20 7.35 5.09
CA LEU A 160 5.66 7.93 6.32
C LEU A 160 6.30 7.37 7.61
N ALA A 161 6.94 6.21 7.53
CA ALA A 161 7.69 5.62 8.63
C ALA A 161 9.11 6.19 8.77
N LEU A 162 9.60 6.95 7.79
CA LEU A 162 10.91 7.61 7.91
C LEU A 162 10.91 8.60 9.08
N THR A 163 11.99 8.59 9.84
CA THR A 163 12.20 9.40 11.03
C THR A 163 13.39 10.34 10.87
N ALA A 164 13.58 11.25 11.80
CA ALA A 164 14.75 12.12 11.79
C ALA A 164 16.07 11.35 12.00
N GLN A 165 16.03 10.12 12.56
CA GLN A 165 17.20 9.25 12.73
C GLN A 165 17.69 8.63 11.42
N ASP A 166 16.83 8.56 10.39
CA ASP A 166 17.20 8.01 9.09
C ASP A 166 18.01 8.99 8.23
N LEU A 167 18.23 10.22 8.74
CA LEU A 167 19.00 11.27 8.06
C LEU A 167 20.45 11.35 8.55
N PRO A 168 21.38 11.76 7.69
CA PRO A 168 21.20 12.03 6.25
C PRO A 168 20.98 10.78 5.44
N LEU A 169 20.16 10.85 4.36
CA LEU A 169 20.03 9.74 3.44
C LEU A 169 21.35 9.55 2.69
N THR A 170 21.88 8.34 2.79
CA THR A 170 23.08 7.92 2.05
C THR A 170 22.69 7.25 0.73
N ASP A 171 23.68 6.70 0.01
CA ASP A 171 23.47 5.95 -1.25
C ASP A 171 22.47 4.79 -1.11
N TRP A 172 22.27 4.29 0.10
CA TRP A 172 21.38 3.16 0.40
C TRP A 172 20.53 3.46 1.62
N LEU A 173 19.22 3.28 1.48
CA LEU A 173 18.26 3.37 2.55
C LEU A 173 17.82 1.97 2.98
N ARG A 174 17.98 1.66 4.27
CA ARG A 174 17.52 0.42 4.86
C ARG A 174 16.08 0.56 5.31
N LEU A 175 15.21 -0.32 4.83
CA LEU A 175 13.79 -0.34 5.14
C LEU A 175 13.41 -1.65 5.80
N THR A 176 12.59 -1.56 6.84
CA THR A 176 11.96 -2.72 7.47
C THR A 176 10.57 -2.92 6.88
N GLY A 177 10.36 -4.03 6.20
CA GLY A 177 9.09 -4.39 5.58
C GLY A 177 8.20 -5.28 6.45
N LYS A 178 7.11 -5.78 5.87
CA LYS A 178 6.18 -6.70 6.53
C LYS A 178 6.93 -7.96 7.03
N GLY A 179 6.65 -8.36 8.29
CA GLY A 179 7.31 -9.52 8.91
C GLY A 179 8.77 -9.24 9.32
N ASN A 180 9.11 -8.00 9.62
CA ASN A 180 10.46 -7.58 10.03
C ASN A 180 11.57 -7.90 9.00
N LYS A 181 11.20 -8.11 7.74
CA LYS A 181 12.18 -8.35 6.67
C LYS A 181 12.83 -7.04 6.27
N MET A 182 14.14 -6.96 6.41
CA MET A 182 14.92 -5.80 5.98
C MET A 182 15.26 -5.88 4.50
N ARG A 183 15.19 -4.74 3.82
CA ARG A 183 15.73 -4.57 2.47
C ARG A 183 16.43 -3.23 2.36
N GLU A 184 17.34 -3.12 1.43
CA GLU A 184 18.04 -1.89 1.10
C GLU A 184 17.54 -1.39 -0.27
N VAL A 185 17.39 -0.09 -0.39
CA VAL A 185 16.94 0.59 -1.62
C VAL A 185 17.98 1.64 -1.99
N PRO A 186 18.44 1.70 -3.26
CA PRO A 186 19.36 2.74 -3.68
C PRO A 186 18.67 4.11 -3.67
N VAL A 187 19.35 5.11 -3.17
CA VAL A 187 18.89 6.49 -3.12
C VAL A 187 19.72 7.33 -4.09
N LEU A 188 19.04 7.95 -5.04
CA LEU A 188 19.70 8.90 -5.94
C LEU A 188 20.04 10.20 -5.20
N PRO A 189 21.12 10.88 -5.57
CA PRO A 189 21.49 12.19 -5.00
C PRO A 189 20.33 13.18 -4.98
N ALA A 190 19.58 13.27 -6.09
CA ALA A 190 18.41 14.15 -6.18
C ALA A 190 17.28 13.82 -5.18
N VAL A 191 17.11 12.54 -4.77
CA VAL A 191 16.17 12.15 -3.72
C VAL A 191 16.69 12.56 -2.35
N ALA A 192 17.97 12.31 -2.08
CA ALA A 192 18.61 12.71 -0.82
C ALA A 192 18.58 14.24 -0.64
N GLU A 193 18.89 15.00 -1.67
CA GLU A 193 18.82 16.47 -1.69
C GLU A 193 17.39 16.99 -1.43
N ALA A 194 16.38 16.38 -2.09
CA ALA A 194 14.99 16.75 -1.87
C ALA A 194 14.57 16.54 -0.41
N VAL A 195 14.97 15.43 0.20
CA VAL A 195 14.69 15.13 1.61
C VAL A 195 15.45 16.06 2.54
N ALA A 196 16.74 16.32 2.27
CA ALA A 196 17.55 17.28 3.05
C ALA A 196 16.95 18.68 3.01
N ARG A 197 16.51 19.14 1.83
CA ARG A 197 15.82 20.44 1.68
C ARG A 197 14.50 20.49 2.45
N ALA A 198 13.69 19.43 2.37
CA ALA A 198 12.44 19.35 3.14
C ALA A 198 12.71 19.43 4.64
N ARG A 199 13.77 18.76 5.11
CA ARG A 199 14.21 18.82 6.51
C ARG A 199 14.67 20.22 6.92
N ALA A 200 15.53 20.86 6.11
CA ALA A 200 16.09 22.16 6.40
C ALA A 200 15.02 23.26 6.50
N LEU A 201 14.02 23.21 5.64
CA LEU A 201 12.93 24.19 5.59
C LEU A 201 11.79 23.90 6.57
N CYS A 202 11.72 22.70 7.17
CA CYS A 202 10.63 22.32 8.07
C CYS A 202 10.67 23.15 9.38
N PRO A 203 9.64 23.93 9.68
CA PRO A 203 9.63 24.78 10.88
C PRO A 203 9.53 23.97 12.20
N PHE A 204 9.07 22.72 12.14
CA PHE A 204 8.81 21.89 13.32
C PHE A 204 10.01 21.08 13.77
N GLN A 205 11.05 20.95 12.95
CA GLN A 205 12.31 20.27 13.24
C GLN A 205 12.16 18.94 14.01
N PRO A 206 11.47 17.92 13.45
CA PRO A 206 11.29 16.63 14.14
C PRO A 206 12.63 16.01 14.55
N GLN A 207 12.66 15.39 15.75
CA GLN A 207 13.87 14.85 16.38
C GLN A 207 13.75 13.34 16.61
N GLY A 208 14.88 12.64 16.58
CA GLY A 208 14.96 11.24 16.94
C GLY A 208 13.99 10.36 16.15
N LYS A 209 13.14 9.61 16.83
CA LYS A 209 12.12 8.71 16.26
C LYS A 209 10.84 9.41 15.79
N GLN A 210 10.77 10.74 15.86
CA GLN A 210 9.62 11.46 15.31
C GLN A 210 9.61 11.33 13.79
N GLY A 211 8.38 11.17 13.24
CA GLY A 211 8.17 11.06 11.79
C GLY A 211 8.75 12.27 11.06
N LEU A 212 9.49 12.02 10.00
CA LEU A 212 10.22 13.04 9.25
C LEU A 212 9.29 14.10 8.63
N PHE A 213 8.11 13.68 8.17
CA PHE A 213 7.18 14.56 7.46
C PHE A 213 6.03 15.01 8.35
N CYS A 214 5.87 16.33 8.47
CA CYS A 214 4.86 16.96 9.29
C CYS A 214 3.73 17.57 8.48
N SER A 215 2.52 17.57 9.07
CA SER A 215 1.38 18.35 8.61
C SER A 215 1.59 19.85 8.87
N SER A 216 0.68 20.70 8.36
CA SER A 216 0.70 22.16 8.63
C SER A 216 0.58 22.52 10.13
N ARG A 217 0.18 21.57 10.98
CA ARG A 217 0.06 21.72 12.43
C ARG A 217 1.22 21.08 13.21
N GLY A 218 2.29 20.66 12.55
CA GLY A 218 3.44 20.00 13.20
C GLY A 218 3.22 18.54 13.60
N ARG A 219 2.04 17.98 13.38
CA ARG A 219 1.77 16.55 13.66
C ARG A 219 2.33 15.67 12.54
N PRO A 220 2.68 14.41 12.81
CA PRO A 220 3.07 13.46 11.77
C PRO A 220 2.06 13.42 10.61
N LEU A 221 2.56 13.37 9.39
CA LEU A 221 1.73 13.34 8.20
C LEU A 221 1.06 11.97 8.04
N GLY A 222 -0.26 11.95 7.89
CA GLY A 222 -1.01 10.70 7.73
C GLY A 222 -1.19 10.28 6.26
N PRO A 223 -1.47 9.00 5.98
CA PRO A 223 -1.63 8.46 4.62
C PRO A 223 -2.69 9.20 3.79
N ARG A 224 -3.81 9.58 4.40
CA ARG A 224 -4.90 10.33 3.72
C ARG A 224 -4.45 11.70 3.22
N ALA A 225 -3.53 12.35 3.94
CA ALA A 225 -3.01 13.64 3.52
C ALA A 225 -2.17 13.52 2.24
N VAL A 226 -1.32 12.49 2.14
CA VAL A 226 -0.53 12.23 0.93
C VAL A 226 -1.39 11.76 -0.23
N GLN A 227 -2.43 10.97 0.02
CA GLN A 227 -3.39 10.59 -1.02
C GLN A 227 -4.10 11.81 -1.61
N ARG A 228 -4.58 12.74 -0.76
CA ARG A 228 -5.20 14.00 -1.20
C ARG A 228 -4.20 14.91 -1.93
N LEU A 229 -2.95 14.95 -1.47
CA LEU A 229 -1.88 15.65 -2.19
C LEU A 229 -1.74 15.13 -3.61
N LEU A 230 -1.57 13.82 -3.78
CA LEU A 230 -1.43 13.22 -5.12
C LEU A 230 -2.69 13.38 -5.97
N GLU A 231 -3.87 13.38 -5.35
CA GLU A 231 -5.12 13.66 -6.04
C GLU A 231 -5.18 15.11 -6.59
N ALA A 232 -4.78 16.08 -5.81
CA ALA A 232 -4.68 17.47 -6.25
C ALA A 232 -3.63 17.61 -7.38
N LEU A 233 -2.43 17.09 -7.18
CA LEU A 233 -1.35 17.18 -8.16
C LEU A 233 -1.68 16.52 -9.51
N ARG A 234 -2.36 15.37 -9.49
CA ARG A 234 -2.77 14.72 -10.74
C ARG A 234 -3.81 15.52 -11.51
N LEU A 235 -4.73 16.18 -10.81
CA LEU A 235 -5.72 17.07 -11.43
C LEU A 235 -5.05 18.31 -12.04
N GLU A 236 -4.15 18.96 -11.29
CA GLU A 236 -3.36 20.10 -11.75
C GLU A 236 -2.47 19.75 -12.95
N ALA A 237 -1.88 18.57 -12.96
CA ALA A 237 -1.01 18.10 -14.04
C ALA A 237 -1.76 17.39 -15.20
N GLY A 238 -3.09 17.29 -15.16
CA GLY A 238 -3.89 16.62 -16.19
C GLY A 238 -3.61 15.11 -16.30
N LEU A 239 -3.25 14.45 -15.18
CA LEU A 239 -2.87 13.04 -15.15
C LEU A 239 -4.08 12.13 -14.92
N PRO A 240 -4.00 10.85 -15.35
CA PRO A 240 -5.06 9.87 -15.16
C PRO A 240 -5.43 9.65 -13.69
N SER A 241 -6.69 9.25 -13.45
CA SER A 241 -7.23 9.02 -12.09
C SER A 241 -6.55 7.87 -11.34
N ASP A 242 -5.84 6.98 -12.03
CA ASP A 242 -5.04 5.89 -11.48
C ASP A 242 -3.62 6.31 -11.07
N THR A 243 -3.26 7.60 -11.19
CA THR A 243 -2.03 8.17 -10.63
C THR A 243 -2.12 8.18 -9.10
N THR A 244 -1.51 7.20 -8.47
CA THR A 244 -1.56 6.92 -7.03
C THR A 244 -0.14 6.67 -6.48
N PRO A 245 0.08 6.61 -5.16
CA PRO A 245 1.37 6.20 -4.61
C PRO A 245 1.87 4.86 -5.19
N HIS A 246 0.95 3.94 -5.49
CA HIS A 246 1.30 2.64 -6.07
C HIS A 246 1.75 2.75 -7.53
N SER A 247 1.11 3.59 -8.33
CA SER A 247 1.51 3.80 -9.73
C SER A 247 2.85 4.53 -9.86
N LEU A 248 3.19 5.46 -8.93
CA LEU A 248 4.52 6.08 -8.85
C LEU A 248 5.61 5.02 -8.62
N ARG A 249 5.39 4.15 -7.65
CA ARG A 249 6.31 3.04 -7.37
C ARG A 249 6.37 2.03 -8.53
N HIS A 250 5.26 1.78 -9.21
CA HIS A 250 5.23 0.91 -10.39
C HIS A 250 6.04 1.53 -11.55
N ALA A 251 5.96 2.85 -11.72
CA ALA A 251 6.78 3.57 -12.70
C ALA A 251 8.27 3.41 -12.43
N PHE A 252 8.70 3.53 -11.16
CA PHE A 252 10.07 3.25 -10.74
C PHE A 252 10.51 1.83 -11.17
N ALA A 253 9.69 0.80 -10.88
CA ALA A 253 9.99 -0.57 -11.25
C ALA A 253 10.11 -0.76 -12.77
N THR A 254 9.18 -0.17 -13.53
CA THR A 254 9.15 -0.27 -14.99
C THR A 254 10.36 0.42 -15.62
N GLN A 255 10.79 1.54 -15.06
CA GLN A 255 11.97 2.25 -15.55
C GLN A 255 13.26 1.47 -15.30
N LEU A 256 13.42 0.86 -14.13
CA LEU A 256 14.55 -0.01 -13.84
C LEU A 256 14.60 -1.21 -14.81
N LEU A 257 13.44 -1.82 -15.12
CA LEU A 257 13.35 -2.90 -16.11
C LEU A 257 13.73 -2.42 -17.51
N ALA A 258 13.21 -1.27 -17.94
CA ALA A 258 13.51 -0.69 -19.25
C ALA A 258 15.00 -0.32 -19.40
N GLY A 259 15.68 0.01 -18.29
CA GLY A 259 17.11 0.27 -18.24
C GLY A 259 17.99 -0.99 -18.18
N GLY A 260 17.42 -2.18 -18.36
CA GLY A 260 18.17 -3.44 -18.37
C GLY A 260 18.43 -4.03 -16.98
N GLY A 261 17.74 -3.56 -15.95
CA GLY A 261 17.82 -4.13 -14.59
C GLY A 261 17.25 -5.55 -14.53
N ASP A 262 17.91 -6.45 -13.80
CA ASP A 262 17.43 -7.81 -13.59
C ASP A 262 16.08 -7.82 -12.85
N LEU A 263 15.12 -8.57 -13.40
CA LEU A 263 13.76 -8.67 -12.84
C LEU A 263 13.75 -9.17 -11.40
N ARG A 264 14.63 -10.12 -11.05
CA ARG A 264 14.70 -10.65 -9.67
C ARG A 264 15.24 -9.60 -8.71
N ALA A 265 16.27 -8.87 -9.10
CA ALA A 265 16.83 -7.79 -8.30
C ALA A 265 15.82 -6.67 -8.07
N ILE A 266 15.03 -6.32 -9.09
CA ILE A 266 13.96 -5.32 -8.97
C ILE A 266 12.82 -5.81 -8.07
N GLN A 267 12.42 -7.07 -8.17
CA GLN A 267 11.41 -7.66 -7.29
C GLN A 267 11.86 -7.67 -5.82
N GLN A 268 13.12 -7.94 -5.55
CA GLN A 268 13.71 -7.87 -4.21
C GLN A 268 13.75 -6.43 -3.68
N LEU A 269 14.20 -5.47 -4.49
CA LEU A 269 14.15 -4.04 -4.19
C LEU A 269 12.75 -3.59 -3.78
N LEU A 270 11.76 -4.08 -4.50
CA LEU A 270 10.36 -3.77 -4.23
C LEU A 270 9.78 -4.56 -3.04
N GLY A 271 10.47 -5.57 -2.52
CA GLY A 271 9.99 -6.37 -1.39
C GLY A 271 8.70 -7.11 -1.72
N HIS A 272 8.66 -7.83 -2.85
CA HIS A 272 7.58 -8.76 -3.21
C HIS A 272 7.69 -10.03 -2.36
N ALA A 273 6.62 -10.40 -1.66
CA ALA A 273 6.61 -11.44 -0.63
C ALA A 273 6.76 -12.88 -1.14
N SER A 274 6.83 -13.12 -2.45
CA SER A 274 6.75 -14.46 -3.05
C SER A 274 8.09 -15.20 -3.21
N LEU A 275 9.23 -14.57 -2.88
CA LEU A 275 10.53 -15.24 -2.92
C LEU A 275 11.19 -15.13 -1.55
N SER A 276 11.18 -16.27 -0.84
CA SER A 276 11.89 -16.45 0.42
C SER A 276 13.37 -16.60 0.11
N THR A 277 14.15 -15.55 0.25
CA THR A 277 15.56 -15.69 0.61
C THR A 277 16.11 -14.30 0.98
N THR A 278 16.71 -14.21 2.15
CA THR A 278 17.57 -13.11 2.58
C THR A 278 18.89 -13.22 1.82
N GLN A 279 18.86 -13.02 0.51
CA GLN A 279 20.11 -12.88 -0.26
C GLN A 279 20.60 -11.45 -0.09
N ARG A 280 21.77 -11.31 0.54
CA ARG A 280 22.55 -10.08 0.54
C ARG A 280 22.96 -9.81 -0.90
N TYR A 281 22.68 -8.61 -1.41
CA TYR A 281 23.23 -8.16 -2.68
C TYR A 281 24.75 -8.31 -2.64
N THR A 282 25.32 -8.89 -3.68
CA THR A 282 26.76 -8.80 -3.88
C THR A 282 27.12 -7.36 -4.20
N LYS A 283 28.37 -6.98 -4.04
CA LYS A 283 28.85 -5.63 -4.41
C LYS A 283 28.56 -5.34 -5.89
N VAL A 284 28.73 -6.35 -6.75
CA VAL A 284 28.46 -6.26 -8.21
C VAL A 284 26.99 -6.01 -8.49
N ASP A 285 26.06 -6.68 -7.79
CA ASP A 285 24.63 -6.48 -7.98
C ASP A 285 24.20 -5.05 -7.55
N ARG A 286 24.82 -4.54 -6.48
CA ARG A 286 24.56 -3.17 -5.99
C ARG A 286 25.03 -2.12 -6.99
N ASP A 287 26.21 -2.27 -7.53
CA ASP A 287 26.79 -1.32 -8.50
C ASP A 287 26.00 -1.33 -9.81
N GLN A 288 25.56 -2.49 -10.27
CA GLN A 288 24.73 -2.64 -11.47
C GLN A 288 23.33 -2.01 -11.27
N LEU A 289 22.69 -2.24 -10.15
CA LEU A 289 21.40 -1.62 -9.82
C LEU A 289 21.49 -0.11 -9.71
N ARG A 290 22.56 0.39 -9.09
CA ARG A 290 22.83 1.83 -8.98
C ARG A 290 23.06 2.46 -10.34
N SER A 291 23.89 1.85 -11.19
CA SER A 291 24.18 2.37 -12.54
C SER A 291 22.92 2.37 -13.42
N THR A 292 22.15 1.29 -13.42
CA THR A 292 20.88 1.20 -14.13
C THR A 292 19.90 2.27 -13.65
N HIS A 293 19.79 2.46 -12.33
CA HIS A 293 18.92 3.47 -11.74
C HIS A 293 19.36 4.89 -12.12
N GLN A 294 20.65 5.19 -12.08
CA GLN A 294 21.19 6.49 -12.49
C GLN A 294 20.97 6.78 -13.97
N GLN A 295 21.06 5.77 -14.84
CA GLN A 295 20.87 5.92 -16.29
C GLN A 295 19.41 6.13 -16.69
N THR A 296 18.47 5.53 -15.94
CA THR A 296 17.05 5.52 -16.29
C THR A 296 16.23 6.58 -15.59
N HIS A 297 16.78 7.25 -14.57
CA HIS A 297 16.04 8.28 -13.84
C HIS A 297 16.01 9.62 -14.60
N PRO A 298 14.83 10.31 -14.64
CA PRO A 298 14.59 11.52 -15.45
C PRO A 298 15.41 12.76 -15.10
N ARG A 299 16.21 12.76 -14.06
CA ARG A 299 17.12 13.84 -13.74
C ARG A 299 18.56 13.34 -13.85
N ARG A 300 19.15 13.61 -15.00
CA ARG A 300 20.58 13.87 -15.16
C ARG A 300 20.89 15.27 -14.65
#